data_448820ec04fa70d0c6c05d9bd19c6668
#
_entry.id   448820ec04fa70d0c6c05d9bd19c6668
#
_cell.length_a   1.000
_cell.length_b   1.000
_cell.length_c   1.000
_cell.angle_alpha   90.00
_cell.angle_beta   90.00
_cell.angle_gamma   90.00
#
_symmetry.space_group_name_H-M   'P 1'
#
loop_
_entity.id
_entity.type
_entity.pdbx_description
1 polymer ?
#
loop_
_entity_poly.entity_id
_entity_poly.type
_entity_poly.pdbx_seq_one_letter_code
_entity_poly.pdbx_strand_id
1 'polypeptide(L)'
;QFELDCACCAMVTASHNENGWTGVKMGADKPLTFGPTEMGRLKEIVLSGDFQPRAGGGHYRVDGIREKYIASTSEGVKIKRALKVIAACGNGTAGAFAPDALRQMGVEVIEMDCNLDNTFPKYNPNPEDSVMLHAMSEAVKEHGADIALGFDGDGDRCGVIDNTGEEIFADKIGLMLARDLSKEFPNAKFVVDVKSTGLYKTDPVLKENGATVDYYKTGHSYIKRRTNELDALAGFEKSGHFFFRPPIGLGYDDGLIAAKAILEMLDRNPDKTMADLKSELGVAYTSLTMSPHCDDELKYGVIDQMVAEYQGMLGQEILGRKIIDVNTVNGARVTLEDG
;
A
#
# COMPACT_ATOMS: atom_id res chain seq x y z
N GLN A 1 5.94 2.21 18.31
CA GLN A 1 6.11 3.61 18.75
C GLN A 1 4.85 4.14 19.43
N PHE A 2 3.66 3.93 18.86
CA PHE A 2 2.39 4.37 19.47
C PHE A 2 2.12 3.66 20.79
N GLU A 3 2.19 2.33 20.81
CA GLU A 3 1.82 1.52 21.97
C GLU A 3 2.78 1.68 23.16
N LEU A 4 4.06 1.87 22.89
CA LEU A 4 5.08 1.97 23.92
C LEU A 4 5.49 3.42 24.22
N ASP A 5 4.86 4.40 23.59
CA ASP A 5 5.20 5.83 23.67
C ASP A 5 6.71 6.11 23.51
N CYS A 6 7.33 5.42 22.57
CA CYS A 6 8.75 5.59 22.28
C CYS A 6 8.98 6.83 21.42
N ALA A 7 10.02 7.60 21.71
CA ALA A 7 10.40 8.79 20.96
C ALA A 7 10.83 8.47 19.51
N CYS A 8 11.39 7.28 19.28
CA CYS A 8 11.81 6.82 17.95
C CYS A 8 11.59 5.32 17.80
N CYS A 9 11.63 4.85 16.57
CA CYS A 9 11.58 3.43 16.25
C CYS A 9 12.56 3.10 15.13
N ALA A 10 13.02 1.87 15.11
CA ALA A 10 13.78 1.28 14.03
C ALA A 10 13.26 -0.15 13.79
N MET A 11 12.94 -0.47 12.55
CA MET A 11 12.48 -1.79 12.14
C MET A 11 13.47 -2.37 11.16
N VAL A 12 14.07 -3.51 11.52
CA VAL A 12 14.94 -4.25 10.61
C VAL A 12 14.08 -5.06 9.67
N THR A 13 14.20 -4.79 8.37
CA THR A 13 13.40 -5.45 7.33
C THR A 13 14.07 -5.36 5.97
N ALA A 14 13.86 -6.35 5.13
CA ALA A 14 14.16 -6.29 3.70
C ALA A 14 12.92 -5.98 2.86
N SER A 15 11.76 -5.65 3.49
CA SER A 15 10.48 -5.45 2.82
C SER A 15 10.11 -6.70 2.00
N HIS A 16 9.91 -6.55 0.70
CA HIS A 16 9.60 -7.61 -0.25
C HIS A 16 10.81 -8.10 -1.05
N ASN A 17 12.03 -7.71 -0.66
CA ASN A 17 13.24 -8.17 -1.36
C ASN A 17 13.54 -9.63 -1.08
N GLU A 18 14.25 -10.25 -2.01
CA GLU A 18 14.75 -11.61 -1.90
C GLU A 18 15.74 -11.77 -0.72
N ASN A 19 15.98 -13.00 -0.34
CA ASN A 19 16.98 -13.34 0.68
C ASN A 19 18.36 -12.79 0.33
N GLY A 20 19.06 -12.31 1.37
CA GLY A 20 20.37 -11.68 1.24
C GLY A 20 20.34 -10.15 1.35
N TRP A 21 19.18 -9.56 1.28
CA TRP A 21 18.99 -8.12 1.56
C TRP A 21 18.62 -7.89 3.02
N THR A 22 19.06 -6.77 3.55
CA THR A 22 18.61 -6.24 4.84
C THR A 22 18.59 -4.73 4.81
N GLY A 23 17.70 -4.13 5.59
CA GLY A 23 17.56 -2.68 5.70
C GLY A 23 17.00 -2.30 7.05
N VAL A 24 16.83 -1.00 7.26
CA VAL A 24 16.23 -0.46 8.48
C VAL A 24 15.28 0.67 8.10
N LYS A 25 13.99 0.51 8.42
CA LYS A 25 13.02 1.60 8.39
C LYS A 25 13.08 2.32 9.74
N MET A 26 13.15 3.66 9.74
CA MET A 26 13.30 4.47 10.95
C MET A 26 12.21 5.53 11.03
N GLY A 27 11.82 5.90 12.25
CA GLY A 27 10.85 6.97 12.50
C GLY A 27 11.13 7.65 13.85
N ALA A 28 10.96 8.96 13.89
CA ALA A 28 11.09 9.78 15.11
C ALA A 28 9.87 10.69 15.32
N ASP A 29 9.03 10.84 14.33
CA ASP A 29 7.82 11.67 14.36
C ASP A 29 6.61 10.84 13.89
N LYS A 30 5.74 10.48 14.83
CA LYS A 30 4.56 9.62 14.57
C LYS A 30 3.59 10.30 13.59
N PRO A 31 3.10 9.64 12.57
CA PRO A 31 3.35 8.25 12.13
C PRO A 31 4.47 8.14 11.09
N LEU A 32 5.27 9.18 10.88
CA LEU A 32 6.17 9.33 9.74
C LEU A 32 7.43 8.45 9.86
N THR A 33 7.84 7.90 8.73
CA THR A 33 9.16 7.30 8.55
C THR A 33 10.13 8.32 7.97
N PHE A 34 11.43 8.11 8.19
CA PHE A 34 12.47 8.97 7.62
C PHE A 34 12.32 9.07 6.11
N GLY A 35 12.28 10.31 5.62
CA GLY A 35 12.37 10.64 4.21
C GLY A 35 13.80 11.01 3.81
N PRO A 36 13.99 11.51 2.57
CA PRO A 36 15.31 11.85 2.07
C PRO A 36 16.09 12.87 2.93
N THR A 37 15.40 13.82 3.54
CA THR A 37 16.02 14.85 4.39
C THR A 37 16.61 14.24 5.66
N GLU A 38 15.81 13.43 6.37
CA GLU A 38 16.26 12.76 7.59
C GLU A 38 17.33 11.72 7.29
N MET A 39 17.20 10.97 6.19
CA MET A 39 18.22 10.02 5.73
C MET A 39 19.52 10.71 5.30
N GLY A 40 19.43 11.87 4.65
CA GLY A 40 20.59 12.70 4.32
C GLY A 40 21.33 13.15 5.58
N ARG A 41 20.60 13.64 6.57
CA ARG A 41 21.19 14.03 7.87
C ARG A 41 21.82 12.84 8.61
N LEU A 42 21.16 11.69 8.62
CA LEU A 42 21.71 10.47 9.20
C LEU A 42 23.03 10.08 8.51
N LYS A 43 23.06 10.11 7.18
CA LYS A 43 24.28 9.84 6.40
C LYS A 43 25.43 10.79 6.79
N GLU A 44 25.16 12.09 6.92
CA GLU A 44 26.18 13.08 7.36
C GLU A 44 26.74 12.73 8.73
N ILE A 45 25.87 12.42 9.71
CA ILE A 45 26.29 12.04 11.08
C ILE A 45 27.16 10.78 11.03
N VAL A 46 26.76 9.76 10.27
CA VAL A 46 27.53 8.52 10.16
C VAL A 46 28.90 8.75 9.52
N LEU A 47 28.95 9.52 8.43
CA LEU A 47 30.22 9.75 7.70
C LEU A 47 31.17 10.69 8.44
N SER A 48 30.67 11.67 9.18
CA SER A 48 31.50 12.58 9.98
C SER A 48 31.96 11.99 11.30
N GLY A 49 31.30 10.90 11.76
CA GLY A 49 31.56 10.33 13.09
C GLY A 49 31.10 11.23 14.24
N ASP A 50 30.20 12.19 13.98
CA ASP A 50 29.66 13.11 15.01
C ASP A 50 28.62 12.39 15.88
N PHE A 51 29.08 11.36 16.56
CA PHE A 51 28.28 10.64 17.55
C PHE A 51 28.46 11.26 18.93
N GLN A 52 27.36 11.46 19.62
CA GLN A 52 27.35 11.90 21.02
C GLN A 52 26.88 10.74 21.92
N PRO A 53 27.74 9.76 22.19
CA PRO A 53 27.37 8.62 23.01
C PRO A 53 27.06 9.07 24.44
N ARG A 54 25.94 8.60 24.96
CA ARG A 54 25.58 8.81 26.36
C ARG A 54 26.03 7.62 27.17
N ALA A 55 26.58 7.88 28.34
CA ALA A 55 26.90 6.82 29.29
C ALA A 55 25.60 6.27 29.92
N GLY A 56 25.57 4.98 30.13
CA GLY A 56 24.40 4.27 30.66
C GLY A 56 23.37 3.90 29.58
N GLY A 57 22.29 3.33 30.03
CA GLY A 57 21.26 2.74 29.17
C GLY A 57 21.28 1.23 29.27
N GLY A 58 20.24 0.63 28.72
CA GLY A 58 20.05 -0.81 28.69
C GLY A 58 19.02 -1.19 27.64
N HIS A 59 18.75 -2.46 27.54
CA HIS A 59 17.68 -3.00 26.69
C HIS A 59 16.77 -3.88 27.53
N TYR A 60 15.51 -3.93 27.16
CA TYR A 60 14.55 -4.85 27.71
C TYR A 60 13.59 -5.33 26.61
N ARG A 61 13.10 -6.53 26.78
CA ARG A 61 12.09 -7.10 25.89
C ARG A 61 10.71 -6.74 26.41
N VAL A 62 9.84 -6.31 25.50
CA VAL A 62 8.42 -6.11 25.78
C VAL A 62 7.64 -7.27 25.18
N ASP A 63 7.01 -8.06 26.00
CA ASP A 63 6.14 -9.17 25.60
C ASP A 63 4.69 -8.70 25.43
N GLY A 64 3.86 -9.47 24.69
CA GLY A 64 2.45 -9.20 24.50
C GLY A 64 2.13 -8.12 23.45
N ILE A 65 3.10 -7.62 22.70
CA ILE A 65 2.88 -6.63 21.63
C ILE A 65 2.04 -7.21 20.49
N ARG A 66 2.23 -8.49 20.17
CA ARG A 66 1.43 -9.19 19.15
C ARG A 66 -0.06 -9.14 19.50
N GLU A 67 -0.42 -9.52 20.71
CA GLU A 67 -1.80 -9.55 21.20
C GLU A 67 -2.41 -8.15 21.24
N LYS A 68 -1.64 -7.16 21.65
CA LYS A 68 -2.05 -5.75 21.64
C LYS A 68 -2.29 -5.23 20.21
N TYR A 69 -1.41 -5.58 19.27
CA TYR A 69 -1.56 -5.19 17.88
C TYR A 69 -2.82 -5.84 17.25
N ILE A 70 -3.02 -7.14 17.46
CA ILE A 70 -4.22 -7.85 17.01
C ILE A 70 -5.48 -7.19 17.61
N ALA A 71 -5.50 -6.93 18.90
CA ALA A 71 -6.63 -6.28 19.56
C ALA A 71 -6.89 -4.89 18.97
N SER A 72 -5.85 -4.04 18.83
CA SER A 72 -6.01 -2.68 18.32
C SER A 72 -6.48 -2.60 16.87
N THR A 73 -6.19 -3.62 16.06
CA THR A 73 -6.58 -3.68 14.65
C THR A 73 -7.96 -4.33 14.43
N SER A 74 -8.39 -5.21 15.33
CA SER A 74 -9.66 -5.95 15.24
C SER A 74 -10.74 -5.47 16.21
N GLU A 75 -10.37 -4.72 17.27
CA GLU A 75 -11.32 -4.25 18.27
C GLU A 75 -12.41 -3.35 17.65
N GLY A 76 -13.67 -3.63 18.00
CA GLY A 76 -14.82 -2.90 17.48
C GLY A 76 -15.20 -3.24 16.04
N VAL A 77 -14.43 -4.06 15.34
CA VAL A 77 -14.73 -4.53 14.00
C VAL A 77 -15.50 -5.84 14.07
N LYS A 78 -16.65 -5.88 13.42
CA LYS A 78 -17.44 -7.11 13.28
C LYS A 78 -18.03 -7.17 11.88
N ILE A 79 -17.42 -7.98 11.05
CA ILE A 79 -17.93 -8.31 9.73
C ILE A 79 -19.19 -9.20 9.94
N LYS A 80 -20.33 -8.74 9.44
CA LYS A 80 -21.63 -9.42 9.60
C LYS A 80 -21.87 -10.42 8.50
N ARG A 81 -21.32 -10.13 7.33
CA ARG A 81 -21.39 -11.00 6.17
C ARG A 81 -20.51 -12.24 6.39
N ALA A 82 -21.06 -13.42 6.11
CA ALA A 82 -20.27 -14.66 6.11
C ALA A 82 -19.28 -14.63 4.94
N LEU A 83 -18.05 -14.21 5.21
CA LEU A 83 -16.97 -14.15 4.22
C LEU A 83 -15.95 -15.25 4.48
N LYS A 84 -15.54 -15.94 3.41
CA LYS A 84 -14.43 -16.87 3.39
C LYS A 84 -13.23 -16.21 2.75
N VAL A 85 -12.15 -16.07 3.48
CA VAL A 85 -10.96 -15.27 3.15
C VAL A 85 -9.71 -16.14 3.11
N ILE A 86 -8.98 -16.13 2.00
CA ILE A 86 -7.62 -16.66 1.96
C ILE A 86 -6.69 -15.62 2.56
N ALA A 87 -5.97 -15.95 3.63
CA ALA A 87 -4.89 -15.14 4.16
C ALA A 87 -3.56 -15.69 3.62
N ALA A 88 -2.99 -15.02 2.62
CA ALA A 88 -1.75 -15.44 1.96
C ALA A 88 -0.58 -14.63 2.49
N CYS A 89 0.30 -15.26 3.29
CA CYS A 89 1.40 -14.57 3.96
C CYS A 89 2.78 -14.86 3.36
N GLY A 90 2.88 -15.79 2.41
CA GLY A 90 4.16 -16.15 1.75
C GLY A 90 5.31 -16.48 2.70
N ASN A 91 4.99 -17.05 3.87
CA ASN A 91 5.91 -17.30 4.97
C ASN A 91 6.52 -16.03 5.62
N GLY A 92 5.99 -14.84 5.28
CA GLY A 92 6.39 -13.54 5.85
C GLY A 92 5.79 -13.27 7.24
N THR A 93 6.14 -12.10 7.79
CA THR A 93 5.81 -11.73 9.18
C THR A 93 4.32 -11.62 9.45
N ALA A 94 3.51 -11.30 8.42
CA ALA A 94 2.04 -11.22 8.54
C ALA A 94 1.42 -12.55 9.02
N GLY A 95 2.04 -13.70 8.74
CA GLY A 95 1.60 -15.01 9.23
C GLY A 95 1.52 -15.13 10.75
N ALA A 96 2.28 -14.30 11.47
CA ALA A 96 2.27 -14.29 12.93
C ALA A 96 1.01 -13.61 13.53
N PHE A 97 0.25 -12.81 12.77
CA PHE A 97 -0.83 -12.01 13.33
C PHE A 97 -2.07 -11.91 12.44
N ALA A 98 -1.93 -11.87 11.12
CA ALA A 98 -3.04 -11.60 10.21
C ALA A 98 -4.16 -12.66 10.29
N PRO A 99 -3.89 -13.98 10.31
CA PRO A 99 -4.96 -14.97 10.41
C PRO A 99 -5.81 -14.81 11.68
N ASP A 100 -5.18 -14.57 12.82
CA ASP A 100 -5.89 -14.42 14.09
C ASP A 100 -6.69 -13.13 14.15
N ALA A 101 -6.12 -12.02 13.65
CA ALA A 101 -6.83 -10.75 13.58
C ALA A 101 -8.07 -10.83 12.66
N LEU A 102 -7.93 -11.44 11.49
CA LEU A 102 -9.05 -11.63 10.55
C LEU A 102 -10.16 -12.50 11.16
N ARG A 103 -9.81 -13.59 11.88
CA ARG A 103 -10.80 -14.40 12.61
C ARG A 103 -11.53 -13.61 13.69
N GLN A 104 -10.81 -12.73 14.42
CA GLN A 104 -11.42 -11.86 15.41
C GLN A 104 -12.40 -10.85 14.79
N MET A 105 -12.16 -10.41 13.54
CA MET A 105 -13.10 -9.58 12.79
C MET A 105 -14.37 -10.33 12.34
N GLY A 106 -14.40 -11.67 12.47
CA GLY A 106 -15.60 -12.50 12.23
C GLY A 106 -15.64 -13.20 10.88
N VAL A 107 -14.53 -13.30 10.15
CA VAL A 107 -14.48 -14.02 8.87
C VAL A 107 -13.93 -15.44 9.01
N GLU A 108 -14.33 -16.34 8.10
CA GLU A 108 -13.71 -17.65 7.96
C GLU A 108 -12.35 -17.48 7.25
N VAL A 109 -11.27 -17.94 7.89
CA VAL A 109 -9.91 -17.77 7.36
C VAL A 109 -9.31 -19.09 6.94
N ILE A 110 -8.90 -19.16 5.69
CA ILE A 110 -8.05 -20.22 5.15
C ILE A 110 -6.62 -19.68 5.08
N GLU A 111 -5.73 -20.31 5.83
CA GLU A 111 -4.33 -19.92 5.88
C GLU A 111 -3.55 -20.47 4.69
N MET A 112 -2.80 -19.59 4.03
CA MET A 112 -1.91 -19.94 2.94
C MET A 112 -0.51 -19.41 3.25
N ASP A 113 0.41 -20.35 3.50
CA ASP A 113 1.83 -20.07 3.81
C ASP A 113 2.01 -19.06 4.97
N CYS A 114 1.25 -19.28 6.08
CA CYS A 114 1.26 -18.41 7.26
C CYS A 114 2.29 -18.80 8.32
N ASN A 115 2.98 -19.94 8.16
CA ASN A 115 4.09 -20.29 9.03
C ASN A 115 5.31 -19.43 8.70
N LEU A 116 5.93 -18.80 9.71
CA LEU A 116 7.13 -17.99 9.50
C LEU A 116 8.29 -18.85 9.00
N ASP A 117 8.81 -18.53 7.83
CA ASP A 117 10.02 -19.15 7.27
C ASP A 117 10.76 -18.11 6.41
N ASN A 118 11.84 -17.56 6.96
CA ASN A 118 12.65 -16.53 6.31
C ASN A 118 13.44 -17.03 5.09
N THR A 119 13.33 -18.30 4.72
CA THR A 119 13.89 -18.82 3.48
C THR A 119 12.97 -18.64 2.28
N PHE A 120 11.67 -18.32 2.52
CA PHE A 120 10.64 -18.16 1.50
C PHE A 120 10.60 -19.30 0.49
N PRO A 121 10.31 -20.53 0.94
CA PRO A 121 10.61 -21.76 0.16
C PRO A 121 9.76 -21.91 -1.11
N LYS A 122 8.62 -21.21 -1.24
CA LYS A 122 7.73 -21.34 -2.39
C LYS A 122 7.85 -20.20 -3.38
N TYR A 123 7.84 -18.98 -2.87
CA TYR A 123 7.93 -17.73 -3.62
C TYR A 123 8.30 -16.59 -2.68
N ASN A 124 8.81 -15.50 -3.24
CA ASN A 124 9.04 -14.30 -2.46
C ASN A 124 7.71 -13.66 -2.06
N PRO A 125 7.46 -13.34 -0.77
CA PRO A 125 6.22 -12.71 -0.33
C PRO A 125 6.14 -11.27 -0.84
N ASN A 126 5.50 -11.12 -1.99
CA ASN A 126 5.27 -9.84 -2.65
C ASN A 126 3.93 -9.91 -3.41
N PRO A 127 2.92 -9.11 -3.05
CA PRO A 127 1.62 -9.11 -3.71
C PRO A 127 1.64 -8.58 -5.16
N GLU A 128 2.80 -8.21 -5.69
CA GLU A 128 3.03 -7.94 -7.11
C GLU A 128 3.73 -9.12 -7.82
N ASP A 129 4.14 -10.16 -7.08
CA ASP A 129 4.81 -11.34 -7.66
C ASP A 129 3.81 -12.28 -8.33
N SER A 130 4.06 -12.60 -9.59
CA SER A 130 3.15 -13.43 -10.39
C SER A 130 2.97 -14.85 -9.86
N VAL A 131 3.98 -15.42 -9.20
CA VAL A 131 3.92 -16.78 -8.62
C VAL A 131 3.01 -16.77 -7.40
N MET A 132 3.16 -15.77 -6.52
CA MET A 132 2.29 -15.60 -5.36
C MET A 132 0.84 -15.33 -5.80
N LEU A 133 0.62 -14.41 -6.75
CA LEU A 133 -0.71 -14.08 -7.28
C LEU A 133 -1.39 -15.29 -7.92
N HIS A 134 -0.66 -16.10 -8.69
CA HIS A 134 -1.18 -17.32 -9.27
C HIS A 134 -1.60 -18.33 -8.19
N ALA A 135 -0.76 -18.55 -7.17
CA ALA A 135 -1.08 -19.44 -6.06
C ALA A 135 -2.33 -18.95 -5.29
N MET A 136 -2.47 -17.65 -5.06
CA MET A 136 -3.67 -17.06 -4.45
C MET A 136 -4.93 -17.26 -5.32
N SER A 137 -4.80 -17.10 -6.63
CA SER A 137 -5.90 -17.34 -7.60
C SER A 137 -6.40 -18.77 -7.55
N GLU A 138 -5.48 -19.74 -7.56
CA GLU A 138 -5.84 -21.16 -7.45
C GLU A 138 -6.50 -21.48 -6.10
N ALA A 139 -5.98 -20.93 -5.00
CA ALA A 139 -6.57 -21.13 -3.68
C ALA A 139 -8.01 -20.56 -3.58
N VAL A 140 -8.28 -19.40 -4.18
CA VAL A 140 -9.66 -18.84 -4.26
C VAL A 140 -10.60 -19.83 -4.97
N LYS A 141 -10.18 -20.34 -6.12
CA LYS A 141 -11.02 -21.28 -6.92
C LYS A 141 -11.20 -22.63 -6.21
N GLU A 142 -10.15 -23.19 -5.64
CA GLU A 142 -10.17 -24.46 -4.93
C GLU A 142 -11.11 -24.44 -3.72
N HIS A 143 -11.04 -23.37 -2.93
CA HIS A 143 -11.81 -23.26 -1.69
C HIS A 143 -13.14 -22.52 -1.85
N GLY A 144 -13.44 -21.96 -3.02
CA GLY A 144 -14.60 -21.10 -3.24
C GLY A 144 -14.60 -19.91 -2.27
N ALA A 145 -13.45 -19.26 -2.15
CA ALA A 145 -13.31 -18.13 -1.25
C ALA A 145 -13.89 -16.84 -1.87
N ASP A 146 -14.36 -15.93 -1.03
CA ASP A 146 -14.89 -14.63 -1.48
C ASP A 146 -13.77 -13.67 -1.89
N ILE A 147 -12.57 -13.87 -1.33
CA ILE A 147 -11.42 -13.01 -1.57
C ILE A 147 -10.12 -13.69 -1.08
N ALA A 148 -9.01 -13.39 -1.72
CA ALA A 148 -7.69 -13.61 -1.12
C ALA A 148 -7.00 -12.28 -0.84
N LEU A 149 -6.39 -12.20 0.34
CA LEU A 149 -5.61 -11.07 0.83
C LEU A 149 -4.16 -11.52 0.96
N GLY A 150 -3.27 -10.94 0.15
CA GLY A 150 -1.85 -11.26 0.09
C GLY A 150 -1.01 -10.20 0.79
N PHE A 151 -0.11 -10.64 1.68
CA PHE A 151 0.76 -9.75 2.45
C PHE A 151 2.20 -9.93 1.99
N ASP A 152 2.97 -8.85 2.00
CA ASP A 152 4.40 -8.91 1.70
C ASP A 152 5.24 -9.35 2.91
N GLY A 153 6.56 -9.39 2.74
CA GLY A 153 7.48 -9.97 3.72
C GLY A 153 7.44 -9.34 5.10
N ASP A 154 7.24 -8.03 5.21
CA ASP A 154 7.08 -7.33 6.49
C ASP A 154 5.64 -6.92 6.80
N GLY A 155 4.69 -7.24 5.91
CA GLY A 155 3.25 -7.13 6.16
C GLY A 155 2.68 -5.72 6.06
N ASP A 156 3.38 -4.79 5.43
CA ASP A 156 2.90 -3.42 5.26
C ASP A 156 2.12 -3.19 3.95
N ARG A 157 2.04 -4.21 3.08
CA ARG A 157 1.26 -4.20 1.83
C ARG A 157 0.13 -5.22 1.88
N CYS A 158 -0.92 -4.95 1.08
CA CYS A 158 -2.02 -5.87 0.86
C CYS A 158 -2.38 -5.95 -0.62
N GLY A 159 -2.23 -7.14 -1.22
CA GLY A 159 -2.72 -7.46 -2.56
C GLY A 159 -4.03 -8.22 -2.51
N VAL A 160 -4.80 -8.21 -3.59
CA VAL A 160 -6.16 -8.76 -3.64
C VAL A 160 -6.38 -9.60 -4.88
N ILE A 161 -6.89 -10.82 -4.65
CA ILE A 161 -7.53 -11.64 -5.68
C ILE A 161 -9.03 -11.69 -5.39
N ASP A 162 -9.86 -11.44 -6.39
CA ASP A 162 -11.32 -11.46 -6.24
C ASP A 162 -11.90 -12.90 -6.19
N ASN A 163 -13.20 -13.00 -5.97
CA ASN A 163 -13.94 -14.27 -5.88
C ASN A 163 -13.92 -15.12 -7.16
N THR A 164 -13.49 -14.57 -8.29
CA THR A 164 -13.33 -15.30 -9.57
C THR A 164 -11.91 -15.82 -9.77
N GLY A 165 -10.99 -15.42 -8.89
CA GLY A 165 -9.56 -15.72 -8.99
C GLY A 165 -8.79 -14.71 -9.84
N GLU A 166 -9.35 -13.54 -10.13
CA GLU A 166 -8.66 -12.48 -10.85
C GLU A 166 -8.00 -11.47 -9.90
N GLU A 167 -6.80 -11.04 -10.27
CA GLU A 167 -6.12 -9.95 -9.57
C GLU A 167 -6.88 -8.63 -9.70
N ILE A 168 -6.96 -7.89 -8.60
CA ILE A 168 -7.33 -6.49 -8.62
C ILE A 168 -6.11 -5.66 -8.27
N PHE A 169 -5.57 -4.91 -9.23
CA PHE A 169 -4.41 -4.05 -9.00
C PHE A 169 -4.66 -3.08 -7.83
N ALA A 170 -3.63 -2.85 -7.03
CA ALA A 170 -3.75 -2.08 -5.78
C ALA A 170 -4.27 -0.64 -6.00
N ASP A 171 -3.96 0.01 -7.11
CA ASP A 171 -4.50 1.32 -7.45
C ASP A 171 -6.02 1.30 -7.72
N LYS A 172 -6.55 0.18 -8.22
CA LYS A 172 -8.01 -0.03 -8.37
C LYS A 172 -8.66 -0.35 -7.02
N ILE A 173 -8.00 -1.15 -6.18
CA ILE A 173 -8.46 -1.37 -4.79
C ILE A 173 -8.52 -0.04 -4.04
N GLY A 174 -7.49 0.79 -4.14
CA GLY A 174 -7.48 2.13 -3.55
C GLY A 174 -8.64 3.00 -4.05
N LEU A 175 -8.96 2.94 -5.35
CA LEU A 175 -10.12 3.66 -5.91
C LEU A 175 -11.45 3.11 -5.37
N MET A 176 -11.62 1.79 -5.27
CA MET A 176 -12.82 1.16 -4.70
C MET A 176 -13.01 1.60 -3.25
N LEU A 177 -11.93 1.57 -2.44
CA LEU A 177 -11.94 2.06 -1.07
C LEU A 177 -12.24 3.56 -0.98
N ALA A 178 -11.65 4.38 -1.85
CA ALA A 178 -11.94 5.81 -1.89
C ALA A 178 -13.41 6.10 -2.21
N ARG A 179 -14.01 5.36 -3.15
CA ARG A 179 -15.45 5.44 -3.47
C ARG A 179 -16.32 5.10 -2.26
N ASP A 180 -16.01 4.01 -1.60
CA ASP A 180 -16.76 3.53 -0.44
C ASP A 180 -16.63 4.51 0.74
N LEU A 181 -15.40 4.88 1.08
CA LEU A 181 -15.10 5.82 2.16
C LEU A 181 -15.62 7.23 1.90
N SER A 182 -15.69 7.69 0.65
CA SER A 182 -16.24 9.02 0.34
C SER A 182 -17.73 9.13 0.64
N LYS A 183 -18.47 8.00 0.65
CA LYS A 183 -19.87 7.97 1.07
C LYS A 183 -20.03 8.14 2.58
N GLU A 184 -19.12 7.53 3.34
CA GLU A 184 -19.05 7.62 4.80
C GLU A 184 -18.49 8.96 5.28
N PHE A 185 -17.53 9.51 4.52
CA PHE A 185 -16.81 10.76 4.82
C PHE A 185 -16.91 11.71 3.63
N PRO A 186 -18.02 12.46 3.46
CA PRO A 186 -18.16 13.44 2.38
C PRO A 186 -17.04 14.48 2.41
N ASN A 187 -16.59 14.92 1.24
CA ASN A 187 -15.47 15.83 1.05
C ASN A 187 -14.10 15.27 1.51
N ALA A 188 -13.98 13.94 1.65
CA ALA A 188 -12.71 13.31 2.00
C ALA A 188 -11.62 13.67 0.99
N LYS A 189 -10.41 13.81 1.50
CA LYS A 189 -9.20 13.96 0.67
C LYS A 189 -8.47 12.63 0.61
N PHE A 190 -7.96 12.29 -0.57
CA PHE A 190 -7.13 11.12 -0.80
C PHE A 190 -5.82 11.53 -1.46
N VAL A 191 -4.74 10.83 -1.15
CA VAL A 191 -3.45 10.98 -1.82
C VAL A 191 -3.17 9.69 -2.57
N VAL A 192 -2.74 9.80 -3.82
CA VAL A 192 -2.35 8.62 -4.62
C VAL A 192 -1.00 8.84 -5.25
N ASP A 193 -0.25 7.77 -5.48
CA ASP A 193 1.00 7.89 -6.19
C ASP A 193 0.77 8.22 -7.68
N VAL A 194 1.74 8.87 -8.29
CA VAL A 194 1.63 9.33 -9.68
C VAL A 194 1.45 8.21 -10.68
N LYS A 195 1.79 6.96 -10.32
CA LYS A 195 1.60 5.77 -11.17
C LYS A 195 0.19 5.19 -11.12
N SER A 196 -0.63 5.61 -10.15
CA SER A 196 -2.00 5.13 -9.97
C SER A 196 -2.91 5.51 -11.14
N THR A 197 -3.98 4.75 -11.32
CA THR A 197 -4.95 4.92 -12.42
C THR A 197 -5.49 6.35 -12.56
N GLY A 198 -5.73 6.79 -13.79
CA GLY A 198 -6.37 8.08 -14.08
C GLY A 198 -7.82 8.17 -13.65
N LEU A 199 -8.46 7.04 -13.39
CA LEU A 199 -9.87 6.96 -12.99
C LEU A 199 -10.19 7.79 -11.73
N TYR A 200 -9.26 8.00 -10.82
CA TYR A 200 -9.48 8.88 -9.67
C TYR A 200 -9.90 10.31 -10.05
N LYS A 201 -9.43 10.84 -11.20
CA LYS A 201 -9.80 12.17 -11.69
C LYS A 201 -11.21 12.23 -12.27
N THR A 202 -11.71 11.11 -12.77
CA THR A 202 -12.95 11.04 -13.55
C THR A 202 -14.09 10.36 -12.83
N ASP A 203 -13.82 9.64 -11.75
CA ASP A 203 -14.78 8.81 -11.02
C ASP A 203 -16.01 9.63 -10.58
N PRO A 204 -17.24 9.19 -10.96
CA PRO A 204 -18.45 9.95 -10.65
C PRO A 204 -18.81 9.92 -9.17
N VAL A 205 -18.54 8.82 -8.46
CA VAL A 205 -18.87 8.68 -7.03
C VAL A 205 -18.00 9.61 -6.18
N LEU A 206 -16.71 9.71 -6.49
CA LEU A 206 -15.83 10.66 -5.81
C LEU A 206 -16.28 12.11 -6.02
N LYS A 207 -16.67 12.46 -7.25
CA LYS A 207 -17.20 13.81 -7.56
C LYS A 207 -18.50 14.12 -6.86
N GLU A 208 -19.44 13.18 -6.86
CA GLU A 208 -20.73 13.31 -6.19
C GLU A 208 -20.59 13.57 -4.68
N ASN A 209 -19.64 12.87 -4.05
CA ASN A 209 -19.37 12.99 -2.62
C ASN A 209 -18.40 14.15 -2.28
N GLY A 210 -18.01 14.99 -3.26
CA GLY A 210 -17.10 16.11 -3.05
C GLY A 210 -15.66 15.72 -2.70
N ALA A 211 -15.29 14.45 -2.91
CA ALA A 211 -13.96 13.98 -2.60
C ALA A 211 -12.90 14.57 -3.54
N THR A 212 -11.71 14.81 -3.01
CA THR A 212 -10.56 15.32 -3.77
C THR A 212 -9.40 14.34 -3.74
N VAL A 213 -8.62 14.31 -4.83
CA VAL A 213 -7.49 13.40 -4.97
C VAL A 213 -6.24 14.16 -5.38
N ASP A 214 -5.17 14.01 -4.61
CA ASP A 214 -3.84 14.57 -4.87
C ASP A 214 -2.90 13.49 -5.40
N TYR A 215 -2.37 13.67 -6.61
CA TYR A 215 -1.36 12.77 -7.18
C TYR A 215 0.02 13.22 -6.75
N TYR A 216 0.73 12.37 -6.04
CA TYR A 216 2.01 12.72 -5.44
C TYR A 216 3.14 11.74 -5.80
N LYS A 217 4.33 12.00 -5.28
CA LYS A 217 5.52 11.16 -5.51
C LYS A 217 5.30 9.74 -5.03
N THR A 218 5.73 8.76 -5.83
CA THR A 218 5.75 7.35 -5.43
C THR A 218 6.77 7.13 -4.30
N GLY A 219 6.39 6.33 -3.33
CA GLY A 219 7.22 5.90 -2.21
C GLY A 219 6.54 6.12 -0.87
N HIS A 220 6.55 5.07 -0.04
CA HIS A 220 5.79 5.01 1.21
C HIS A 220 6.04 6.22 2.15
N SER A 221 7.27 6.72 2.23
CA SER A 221 7.60 7.90 3.06
C SER A 221 6.99 9.19 2.50
N TYR A 222 6.88 9.32 1.17
CA TYR A 222 6.29 10.49 0.52
C TYR A 222 4.77 10.50 0.67
N ILE A 223 4.10 9.39 0.34
CA ILE A 223 2.63 9.30 0.42
C ILE A 223 2.17 9.44 1.88
N LYS A 224 2.83 8.76 2.82
CA LYS A 224 2.56 8.88 4.25
C LYS A 224 2.63 10.33 4.74
N ARG A 225 3.71 11.03 4.41
CA ARG A 225 3.92 12.44 4.76
C ARG A 225 2.86 13.34 4.13
N ARG A 226 2.61 13.15 2.83
CA ARG A 226 1.62 13.95 2.10
C ARG A 226 0.20 13.75 2.61
N THR A 227 -0.17 12.52 2.95
CA THR A 227 -1.46 12.19 3.56
C THR A 227 -1.66 12.93 4.88
N ASN A 228 -0.60 13.04 5.70
CA ASN A 228 -0.66 13.81 6.95
C ASN A 228 -0.66 15.33 6.72
N GLU A 229 0.15 15.86 5.80
CA GLU A 229 0.20 17.28 5.46
C GLU A 229 -1.14 17.84 4.98
N LEU A 230 -1.85 17.07 4.15
CA LEU A 230 -3.14 17.49 3.59
C LEU A 230 -4.33 17.20 4.50
N ASP A 231 -4.11 16.60 5.65
CA ASP A 231 -5.18 16.05 6.49
C ASP A 231 -6.09 15.10 5.69
N ALA A 232 -5.48 14.31 4.81
CA ALA A 232 -6.21 13.38 3.96
C ALA A 232 -6.67 12.15 4.75
N LEU A 233 -7.83 11.59 4.40
CA LEU A 233 -8.39 10.41 5.07
C LEU A 233 -7.55 9.17 4.81
N ALA A 234 -7.07 9.02 3.57
CA ALA A 234 -6.20 7.91 3.20
C ALA A 234 -5.24 8.26 2.07
N GLY A 235 -4.15 7.47 1.99
CA GLY A 235 -3.21 7.44 0.87
C GLY A 235 -3.13 6.04 0.27
N PHE A 236 -2.90 5.94 -1.05
CA PHE A 236 -2.84 4.68 -1.77
C PHE A 236 -1.68 4.68 -2.77
N GLU A 237 -0.90 3.60 -2.77
CA GLU A 237 0.14 3.36 -3.78
C GLU A 237 -0.20 2.17 -4.67
N LYS A 238 0.19 2.24 -5.93
CA LYS A 238 0.05 1.13 -6.88
C LYS A 238 0.79 -0.13 -6.43
N SER A 239 1.79 0.00 -5.58
CA SER A 239 2.56 -1.10 -4.98
C SER A 239 1.85 -1.86 -3.84
N GLY A 240 0.65 -1.42 -3.41
CA GLY A 240 -0.11 -2.06 -2.35
C GLY A 240 0.09 -1.49 -0.95
N HIS A 241 0.87 -0.42 -0.78
CA HIS A 241 0.91 0.33 0.47
C HIS A 241 -0.34 1.20 0.60
N PHE A 242 -1.07 1.04 1.69
CA PHE A 242 -2.25 1.83 2.02
C PHE A 242 -2.10 2.49 3.38
N PHE A 243 -2.39 3.77 3.43
CA PHE A 243 -2.20 4.64 4.60
C PHE A 243 -3.54 5.18 5.04
N PHE A 244 -4.06 4.70 6.15
CA PHE A 244 -5.34 5.19 6.68
C PHE A 244 -5.10 6.03 7.92
N ARG A 245 -5.66 7.23 7.93
CA ARG A 245 -5.66 8.08 9.12
C ARG A 245 -6.89 7.82 10.01
N PRO A 246 -6.89 8.31 11.25
CA PRO A 246 -8.06 8.20 12.10
C PRO A 246 -9.33 8.69 11.39
N PRO A 247 -10.48 8.00 11.56
CA PRO A 247 -10.72 6.92 12.54
C PRO A 247 -10.37 5.50 12.04
N ILE A 248 -9.87 5.32 10.83
CA ILE A 248 -9.69 4.00 10.19
C ILE A 248 -8.38 3.34 10.64
N GLY A 249 -7.30 4.10 10.67
CA GLY A 249 -5.95 3.67 11.04
C GLY A 249 -5.18 4.80 11.73
N LEU A 250 -3.88 4.65 11.88
CA LEU A 250 -3.02 5.57 12.63
C LEU A 250 -2.10 6.42 11.72
N GLY A 251 -2.28 6.36 10.40
CA GLY A 251 -1.58 7.20 9.43
C GLY A 251 -0.29 6.61 8.87
N TYR A 252 0.03 5.34 9.16
CA TYR A 252 1.12 4.59 8.54
C TYR A 252 0.58 3.47 7.64
N ASP A 253 1.45 2.92 6.80
CA ASP A 253 1.17 1.78 5.95
C ASP A 253 1.06 0.49 6.76
N ASP A 254 -0.05 -0.22 6.58
CA ASP A 254 -0.35 -1.44 7.32
C ASP A 254 -1.25 -2.34 6.47
N GLY A 255 -0.71 -3.49 6.08
CA GLY A 255 -1.44 -4.46 5.24
C GLY A 255 -2.67 -5.03 5.93
N LEU A 256 -2.65 -5.19 7.26
CA LEU A 256 -3.80 -5.69 8.00
C LEU A 256 -4.91 -4.64 8.13
N ILE A 257 -4.58 -3.36 8.30
CA ILE A 257 -5.56 -2.26 8.26
C ILE A 257 -6.15 -2.13 6.85
N ALA A 258 -5.34 -2.33 5.80
CA ALA A 258 -5.84 -2.39 4.43
C ALA A 258 -6.83 -3.56 4.24
N ALA A 259 -6.47 -4.75 4.70
CA ALA A 259 -7.34 -5.93 4.68
C ALA A 259 -8.66 -5.68 5.42
N LYS A 260 -8.60 -5.09 6.61
CA LYS A 260 -9.78 -4.67 7.38
C LYS A 260 -10.68 -3.74 6.56
N ALA A 261 -10.14 -2.68 5.99
CA ALA A 261 -10.90 -1.69 5.21
C ALA A 261 -11.59 -2.34 3.99
N ILE A 262 -10.91 -3.29 3.34
CA ILE A 262 -11.46 -4.07 2.22
C ILE A 262 -12.63 -4.95 2.67
N LEU A 263 -12.49 -5.64 3.80
CA LEU A 263 -13.55 -6.50 4.35
C LEU A 263 -14.74 -5.67 4.82
N GLU A 264 -14.53 -4.52 5.45
CA GLU A 264 -15.59 -3.59 5.82
C GLU A 264 -16.32 -3.03 4.58
N MET A 265 -15.61 -2.75 3.48
CA MET A 265 -16.23 -2.38 2.21
C MET A 265 -17.13 -3.48 1.67
N LEU A 266 -16.71 -4.76 1.73
CA LEU A 266 -17.55 -5.90 1.35
C LEU A 266 -18.76 -6.05 2.28
N ASP A 267 -18.60 -5.84 3.58
CA ASP A 267 -19.69 -5.92 4.56
C ASP A 267 -20.75 -4.83 4.33
N ARG A 268 -20.32 -3.61 3.96
CA ARG A 268 -21.23 -2.51 3.58
C ARG A 268 -21.95 -2.72 2.24
N ASN A 269 -21.49 -3.66 1.42
CA ASN A 269 -22.07 -3.99 0.12
C ASN A 269 -22.48 -5.48 0.07
N PRO A 270 -23.45 -5.92 0.88
CA PRO A 270 -23.73 -7.35 1.11
C PRO A 270 -24.20 -8.10 -0.14
N ASP A 271 -24.78 -7.41 -1.11
CA ASP A 271 -25.30 -8.00 -2.35
C ASP A 271 -24.28 -8.04 -3.49
N LYS A 272 -23.03 -7.61 -3.23
CA LYS A 272 -21.95 -7.52 -4.24
C LYS A 272 -20.75 -8.35 -3.86
N THR A 273 -20.14 -8.97 -4.84
CA THR A 273 -18.82 -9.61 -4.73
C THR A 273 -17.71 -8.60 -4.98
N MET A 274 -16.43 -8.98 -4.75
CA MET A 274 -15.30 -8.14 -5.14
C MET A 274 -15.24 -7.90 -6.64
N ALA A 275 -15.56 -8.92 -7.44
CA ALA A 275 -15.63 -8.79 -8.90
C ALA A 275 -16.74 -7.82 -9.33
N ASP A 276 -17.91 -7.83 -8.66
CA ASP A 276 -18.98 -6.87 -8.93
C ASP A 276 -18.54 -5.43 -8.63
N LEU A 277 -17.95 -5.21 -7.48
CA LEU A 277 -17.44 -3.88 -7.10
C LEU A 277 -16.34 -3.36 -8.07
N LYS A 278 -15.44 -4.27 -8.51
CA LYS A 278 -14.45 -3.97 -9.56
C LYS A 278 -15.11 -3.58 -10.88
N SER A 279 -16.18 -4.27 -11.27
CA SER A 279 -16.90 -4.02 -12.51
C SER A 279 -17.60 -2.67 -12.59
N GLU A 280 -17.87 -2.03 -11.46
CA GLU A 280 -18.44 -0.68 -11.37
C GLU A 280 -17.43 0.43 -11.69
N LEU A 281 -16.13 0.12 -11.73
CA LEU A 281 -15.10 1.08 -12.12
C LEU A 281 -15.17 1.37 -13.61
N GLY A 282 -14.77 2.56 -14.01
CA GLY A 282 -14.57 2.88 -15.42
C GLY A 282 -13.54 1.94 -16.07
N VAL A 283 -13.63 1.76 -17.36
CA VAL A 283 -12.68 0.94 -18.10
C VAL A 283 -11.31 1.63 -18.11
N ALA A 284 -10.29 0.95 -17.64
CA ALA A 284 -8.89 1.37 -17.73
C ALA A 284 -8.01 0.14 -17.89
N TYR A 285 -7.18 0.16 -18.91
CA TYR A 285 -6.16 -0.87 -19.14
C TYR A 285 -4.90 -0.53 -18.34
N THR A 286 -4.28 -1.53 -17.75
CA THR A 286 -3.06 -1.39 -16.98
C THR A 286 -1.98 -2.29 -17.55
N SER A 287 -0.76 -1.77 -17.68
CA SER A 287 0.43 -2.59 -17.96
C SER A 287 1.19 -2.87 -16.67
N LEU A 288 1.98 -3.93 -16.69
CA LEU A 288 2.99 -4.16 -15.66
C LEU A 288 3.99 -2.99 -15.65
N THR A 289 4.58 -2.75 -14.48
CA THR A 289 5.69 -1.80 -14.38
C THR A 289 6.91 -2.37 -15.10
N MET A 290 7.47 -1.61 -16.03
CA MET A 290 8.70 -1.95 -16.73
C MET A 290 9.86 -1.16 -16.13
N SER A 291 10.98 -1.84 -15.87
CA SER A 291 12.18 -1.24 -15.29
C SER A 291 13.37 -1.48 -16.24
N PRO A 292 13.55 -0.62 -17.26
CA PRO A 292 14.71 -0.73 -18.14
C PRO A 292 15.99 -0.45 -17.35
N HIS A 293 17.06 -1.13 -17.72
CA HIS A 293 18.37 -0.91 -17.08
C HIS A 293 18.87 0.51 -17.37
N CYS A 294 19.35 1.18 -16.32
CA CYS A 294 20.03 2.47 -16.43
C CYS A 294 21.08 2.54 -15.33
N ASP A 295 22.26 3.04 -15.66
CA ASP A 295 23.33 3.24 -14.68
C ASP A 295 22.92 4.24 -13.61
N ASP A 296 23.25 3.93 -12.36
CA ASP A 296 22.85 4.73 -11.19
C ASP A 296 23.29 6.19 -11.27
N GLU A 297 24.46 6.45 -11.87
CA GLU A 297 24.99 7.79 -12.05
C GLU A 297 24.22 8.63 -13.09
N LEU A 298 23.56 7.97 -14.05
CA LEU A 298 22.88 8.62 -15.17
C LEU A 298 21.36 8.76 -14.96
N LYS A 299 20.75 7.91 -14.16
CA LYS A 299 19.29 7.76 -14.05
C LYS A 299 18.54 9.08 -13.78
N TYR A 300 19.07 9.93 -12.92
CA TYR A 300 18.41 11.22 -12.62
C TYR A 300 18.49 12.19 -13.80
N GLY A 301 19.65 12.29 -14.45
CA GLY A 301 19.81 13.13 -15.65
C GLY A 301 18.93 12.70 -16.82
N VAL A 302 18.78 11.39 -17.03
CA VAL A 302 17.86 10.84 -18.03
C VAL A 302 16.41 11.23 -17.73
N ILE A 303 15.98 11.10 -16.48
CA ILE A 303 14.63 11.50 -16.07
C ILE A 303 14.38 12.99 -16.23
N ASP A 304 15.35 13.85 -15.84
CA ASP A 304 15.23 15.30 -16.00
C ASP A 304 15.10 15.70 -17.47
N GLN A 305 15.85 15.04 -18.34
CA GLN A 305 15.76 15.26 -19.80
C GLN A 305 14.38 14.85 -20.34
N MET A 306 13.87 13.68 -19.95
CA MET A 306 12.53 13.20 -20.36
C MET A 306 11.43 14.14 -19.85
N VAL A 307 11.54 14.65 -18.63
CA VAL A 307 10.59 15.61 -18.05
C VAL A 307 10.55 16.88 -18.91
N ALA A 308 11.73 17.45 -19.25
CA ALA A 308 11.81 18.65 -20.08
C ALA A 308 11.21 18.42 -21.48
N GLU A 309 11.49 17.25 -22.08
CA GLU A 309 10.98 16.87 -23.39
C GLU A 309 9.44 16.81 -23.38
N TYR A 310 8.83 16.03 -22.47
CA TYR A 310 7.38 15.88 -22.43
C TYR A 310 6.65 17.18 -22.01
N GLN A 311 7.25 18.01 -21.15
CA GLN A 311 6.71 19.34 -20.87
C GLN A 311 6.66 20.22 -22.16
N GLY A 312 7.71 20.15 -22.98
CA GLY A 312 7.77 20.83 -24.27
C GLY A 312 6.78 20.29 -25.31
N MET A 313 6.28 19.07 -25.11
CA MET A 313 5.30 18.43 -26.01
C MET A 313 3.83 18.68 -25.62
N LEU A 314 3.55 19.41 -24.54
CA LEU A 314 2.18 19.69 -24.12
C LEU A 314 1.38 20.33 -25.26
N GLY A 315 0.25 19.75 -25.59
CA GLY A 315 -0.61 20.16 -26.70
C GLY A 315 -0.21 19.60 -28.07
N GLN A 316 0.92 18.92 -28.19
CA GLN A 316 1.35 18.18 -29.37
C GLN A 316 0.78 16.76 -29.37
N GLU A 317 0.95 16.05 -30.46
CA GLU A 317 0.50 14.68 -30.62
C GLU A 317 1.65 13.68 -30.42
N ILE A 318 1.35 12.56 -29.73
CA ILE A 318 2.18 11.38 -29.66
C ILE A 318 1.33 10.15 -30.01
N LEU A 319 1.82 9.30 -30.91
CA LEU A 319 1.08 8.13 -31.40
C LEU A 319 -0.33 8.48 -31.94
N GLY A 320 -0.48 9.66 -32.55
CA GLY A 320 -1.76 10.14 -33.09
C GLY A 320 -2.78 10.62 -32.04
N ARG A 321 -2.33 10.91 -30.83
CA ARG A 321 -3.17 11.36 -29.71
C ARG A 321 -2.56 12.60 -29.07
N LYS A 322 -3.39 13.57 -28.76
CA LYS A 322 -2.95 14.84 -28.15
C LYS A 322 -2.56 14.68 -26.69
N ILE A 323 -1.43 15.26 -26.31
CA ILE A 323 -1.01 15.38 -24.91
C ILE A 323 -1.81 16.51 -24.25
N ILE A 324 -2.63 16.19 -23.25
CA ILE A 324 -3.50 17.17 -22.57
C ILE A 324 -3.01 17.55 -21.17
N ASP A 325 -2.12 16.76 -20.55
CA ASP A 325 -1.53 17.04 -19.25
C ASP A 325 -0.17 16.36 -19.11
N VAL A 326 0.77 17.04 -18.45
CA VAL A 326 2.08 16.49 -18.06
C VAL A 326 2.31 16.80 -16.58
N ASN A 327 2.12 15.81 -15.74
CA ASN A 327 2.39 15.93 -14.31
C ASN A 327 3.84 15.50 -14.03
N THR A 328 4.62 16.43 -13.47
CA THR A 328 6.07 16.24 -13.24
C THR A 328 6.43 16.07 -11.77
N VAL A 329 5.48 15.71 -10.92
CA VAL A 329 5.69 15.53 -9.49
C VAL A 329 6.73 14.42 -9.18
N ASN A 330 6.84 13.41 -10.08
CA ASN A 330 7.83 12.33 -9.99
C ASN A 330 8.09 11.75 -11.39
N GLY A 331 9.09 12.28 -12.07
CA GLY A 331 9.27 12.03 -13.51
C GLY A 331 8.20 12.74 -14.34
N ALA A 332 7.78 12.17 -15.44
CA ALA A 332 6.71 12.70 -16.28
C ALA A 332 5.55 11.71 -16.38
N ARG A 333 4.39 12.07 -15.86
CA ARG A 333 3.13 11.39 -16.19
C ARG A 333 2.45 12.15 -17.32
N VAL A 334 2.41 11.56 -18.48
CA VAL A 334 1.78 12.12 -19.66
C VAL A 334 0.35 11.61 -19.76
N THR A 335 -0.62 12.52 -19.90
CA THR A 335 -2.03 12.16 -20.11
C THR A 335 -2.41 12.52 -21.53
N LEU A 336 -2.99 11.55 -22.24
CA LEU A 336 -3.49 11.74 -23.61
C LEU A 336 -4.99 12.05 -23.57
N GLU A 337 -5.52 12.60 -24.67
CA GLU A 337 -6.91 13.07 -24.76
C GLU A 337 -7.99 12.01 -24.57
N ASP A 338 -7.64 10.75 -24.73
CA ASP A 338 -8.53 9.60 -24.56
C ASP A 338 -8.27 8.80 -23.24
N GLY A 339 -7.45 9.32 -22.33
CA GLY A 339 -7.21 8.76 -21.00
C GLY A 339 -5.89 8.05 -20.81
#